data_c60a65a142da4efc6376be1e3aac6ca9
#
_entry.id   c60a65a142da4efc6376be1e3aac6ca9
#
_cell.length_a   1.000
_cell.length_b   1.000
_cell.length_c   1.000
_cell.angle_alpha   90.00
_cell.angle_beta   90.00
_cell.angle_gamma   90.00
#
_symmetry.space_group_name_H-M   'P 1'
#
loop_
_entity.id
_entity.type
_entity.pdbx_description
1 polymer ?
#
loop_
_entity_poly.entity_id
_entity_poly.type
_entity_poly.pdbx_seq_one_letter_code
_entity_poly.pdbx_strand_id
1 'polypeptide(L)'
;MGSSTAYHLLRAAPSLSVVVVERDSGYAKASTVLSDGNVRIQFGLEENIKISQHAMDVLATFDDDMETSNHRPDVTARHQGNLFLADEASKRAAVEGIELQTSLGCEVEWLEPGDIASRFPGLGTLDGLAGGSFAQADGSVDPSAVLRGYRNKAIELGAEFVEDEVTALIADDDRVRGARLLSSGNMICPIVVATAGAWTADLVRPLGVSLPVLPMMRTVYVVSTTVPTSGMPSIFLPSGVYALPEGDRTWLIAWSRKEDPVGYDFTPAGRQRFTDLIWPELYKCLPVFDRLEVESAWAGLYAVNTLDGNAILGEWPGIKGLHLATGFSGHGFQQAPAVGRYLSELILDLMPTLDLSRLGCRRVLANEPVNEDARRLI
;
A
#
# COMPACT_ATOMS: atom_id res chain seq x y z
N MET A 1 0.69 2.06 9.07
CA MET A 1 1.85 2.98 9.18
C MET A 1 2.12 3.34 10.65
N GLY A 2 1.24 4.03 11.36
CA GLY A 2 1.45 4.45 12.76
C GLY A 2 1.82 3.32 13.71
N SER A 3 1.11 2.20 13.67
CA SER A 3 1.42 1.02 14.53
C SER A 3 2.81 0.43 14.25
N SER A 4 3.23 0.37 12.97
CA SER A 4 4.57 -0.08 12.60
C SER A 4 5.66 0.89 13.11
N THR A 5 5.44 2.21 12.96
CA THR A 5 6.37 3.21 13.49
C THR A 5 6.48 3.13 15.01
N ALA A 6 5.35 2.99 15.72
CA ALA A 6 5.34 2.83 17.19
C ALA A 6 6.10 1.60 17.65
N TYR A 7 5.89 0.47 16.98
CA TYR A 7 6.64 -0.78 17.24
C TYR A 7 8.15 -0.57 17.08
N HIS A 8 8.59 0.00 15.96
CA HIS A 8 10.02 0.18 15.70
C HIS A 8 10.67 1.18 16.65
N LEU A 9 9.98 2.27 17.03
CA LEU A 9 10.45 3.22 18.03
C LEU A 9 10.70 2.54 19.39
N LEU A 10 9.72 1.80 19.89
CA LEU A 10 9.84 1.16 21.21
C LEU A 10 10.79 -0.02 21.20
N ARG A 11 10.91 -0.73 20.08
CA ARG A 11 11.92 -1.78 19.92
C ARG A 11 13.34 -1.24 19.98
N ALA A 12 13.58 -0.08 19.37
CA ALA A 12 14.90 0.55 19.33
C ALA A 12 15.20 1.36 20.61
N ALA A 13 14.18 2.00 21.21
CA ALA A 13 14.32 2.83 22.39
C ALA A 13 13.16 2.56 23.39
N PRO A 14 13.24 1.52 24.22
CA PRO A 14 12.15 1.11 25.12
C PRO A 14 11.76 2.14 26.19
N SER A 15 12.58 3.16 26.42
CA SER A 15 12.30 4.22 27.40
C SER A 15 11.44 5.36 26.83
N LEU A 16 11.11 5.34 25.55
CA LEU A 16 10.25 6.35 24.94
C LEU A 16 8.81 6.24 25.44
N SER A 17 8.15 7.38 25.58
CA SER A 17 6.70 7.43 25.69
C SER A 17 6.11 7.61 24.30
N VAL A 18 5.40 6.61 23.80
CA VAL A 18 4.78 6.60 22.47
C VAL A 18 3.29 6.45 22.62
N VAL A 19 2.54 7.42 22.08
CA VAL A 19 1.07 7.38 22.02
C VAL A 19 0.63 7.33 20.57
N VAL A 20 -0.24 6.40 20.25
CA VAL A 20 -0.91 6.29 18.94
C VAL A 20 -2.36 6.71 19.11
N VAL A 21 -2.76 7.77 18.43
CA VAL A 21 -4.14 8.24 18.42
C VAL A 21 -4.82 7.71 17.16
N GLU A 22 -5.91 6.97 17.34
CA GLU A 22 -6.74 6.43 16.27
C GLU A 22 -8.20 6.75 16.55
N ARG A 23 -8.89 7.33 15.57
CA ARG A 23 -10.28 7.76 15.76
C ARG A 23 -11.31 6.62 15.78
N ASP A 24 -10.92 5.45 15.28
CA ASP A 24 -11.76 4.25 15.20
C ASP A 24 -10.93 3.02 15.54
N SER A 25 -11.05 2.53 16.76
CA SER A 25 -10.32 1.35 17.23
C SER A 25 -10.68 0.07 16.46
N GLY A 26 -11.82 0.06 15.75
CA GLY A 26 -12.23 -1.00 14.83
C GLY A 26 -11.58 -0.90 13.46
N TYR A 27 -10.94 0.24 13.13
CA TYR A 27 -10.28 0.50 11.86
C TYR A 27 -11.17 0.35 10.61
N ALA A 28 -12.50 0.48 10.75
CA ALA A 28 -13.45 0.18 9.68
C ALA A 28 -13.23 1.01 8.39
N LYS A 29 -12.63 2.20 8.52
CA LYS A 29 -12.32 3.09 7.40
C LYS A 29 -10.81 3.22 7.13
N ALA A 30 -9.99 2.43 7.79
CA ALA A 30 -8.55 2.44 7.54
C ALA A 30 -8.22 1.80 6.19
N SER A 31 -7.38 2.45 5.39
CA SER A 31 -6.96 1.93 4.09
C SER A 31 -6.33 0.54 4.19
N THR A 32 -5.69 0.21 5.32
CA THR A 32 -5.13 -1.12 5.56
C THR A 32 -6.22 -2.20 5.58
N VAL A 33 -7.28 -2.02 6.36
CA VAL A 33 -8.37 -3.01 6.49
C VAL A 33 -9.19 -3.13 5.20
N LEU A 34 -9.25 -2.04 4.42
CA LEU A 34 -9.94 -2.00 3.13
C LEU A 34 -9.03 -2.36 1.94
N SER A 35 -7.78 -2.76 2.20
CA SER A 35 -6.85 -3.26 1.18
C SER A 35 -7.22 -4.68 0.76
N ASP A 36 -6.93 -5.02 -0.49
CA ASP A 36 -6.99 -6.39 -1.03
C ASP A 36 -5.82 -7.28 -0.59
N GLY A 37 -4.84 -6.69 0.10
CA GLY A 37 -3.72 -7.42 0.70
C GLY A 37 -2.63 -7.86 -0.26
N ASN A 38 -2.66 -7.45 -1.52
CA ASN A 38 -1.59 -7.82 -2.47
C ASN A 38 -0.24 -7.22 -2.05
N VAL A 39 0.81 -8.03 -2.17
CA VAL A 39 2.20 -7.67 -1.92
C VAL A 39 3.07 -8.08 -3.11
N ARG A 40 4.02 -7.23 -3.49
CA ARG A 40 4.82 -7.42 -4.71
C ARG A 40 6.20 -6.78 -4.63
N ILE A 41 7.15 -7.32 -5.41
CA ILE A 41 8.47 -6.72 -5.64
C ILE A 41 8.55 -5.98 -6.99
N GLN A 42 7.60 -6.20 -7.88
CA GLN A 42 7.58 -5.67 -9.24
C GLN A 42 7.25 -4.17 -9.26
N PHE A 43 8.25 -3.33 -9.00
CA PHE A 43 8.23 -1.87 -9.10
C PHE A 43 9.26 -1.38 -10.12
N GLY A 44 9.12 -0.15 -10.59
CA GLY A 44 10.03 0.52 -11.52
C GLY A 44 10.99 1.52 -10.83
N LEU A 45 10.90 1.69 -9.51
CA LEU A 45 11.75 2.58 -8.72
C LEU A 45 12.56 1.77 -7.71
N GLU A 46 13.87 1.99 -7.66
CA GLU A 46 14.79 1.26 -6.78
C GLU A 46 14.35 1.31 -5.30
N GLU A 47 13.95 2.49 -4.82
CA GLU A 47 13.49 2.67 -3.45
C GLU A 47 12.26 1.79 -3.16
N ASN A 48 11.28 1.74 -4.08
CA ASN A 48 10.09 0.90 -3.90
C ASN A 48 10.40 -0.60 -3.95
N ILE A 49 11.36 -1.01 -4.80
CA ILE A 49 11.85 -2.40 -4.85
C ILE A 49 12.49 -2.78 -3.51
N LYS A 50 13.40 -1.95 -2.99
CA LYS A 50 14.08 -2.19 -1.70
C LYS A 50 13.12 -2.20 -0.51
N ILE A 51 12.16 -1.28 -0.50
CA ILE A 51 11.06 -1.26 0.49
C ILE A 51 10.31 -2.60 0.47
N SER A 52 9.99 -3.09 -0.73
CA SER A 52 9.23 -4.32 -0.90
C SER A 52 10.02 -5.56 -0.51
N GLN A 53 11.30 -5.66 -0.88
CA GLN A 53 12.20 -6.72 -0.43
C GLN A 53 12.23 -6.78 1.09
N HIS A 54 12.48 -5.64 1.75
CA HIS A 54 12.47 -5.58 3.21
C HIS A 54 11.12 -5.98 3.81
N ALA A 55 10.01 -5.54 3.21
CA ALA A 55 8.68 -5.88 3.69
C ALA A 55 8.39 -7.38 3.55
N MET A 56 8.79 -8.01 2.45
CA MET A 56 8.63 -9.47 2.26
C MET A 56 9.47 -10.27 3.26
N ASP A 57 10.72 -9.84 3.53
CA ASP A 57 11.56 -10.46 4.55
C ASP A 57 10.89 -10.40 5.94
N VAL A 58 10.31 -9.23 6.29
CA VAL A 58 9.57 -9.08 7.56
C VAL A 58 8.30 -9.94 7.59
N LEU A 59 7.56 -9.99 6.49
CA LEU A 59 6.32 -10.77 6.42
C LEU A 59 6.56 -12.28 6.49
N ALA A 60 7.71 -12.76 6.04
CA ALA A 60 8.07 -14.17 6.09
C ALA A 60 8.18 -14.74 7.51
N THR A 61 8.53 -13.90 8.51
CA THR A 61 8.65 -14.28 9.92
C THR A 61 7.66 -13.55 10.83
N PHE A 62 6.70 -12.83 10.23
CA PHE A 62 5.84 -11.87 10.92
C PHE A 62 5.07 -12.47 12.09
N ASP A 63 4.52 -13.67 11.91
CA ASP A 63 3.71 -14.33 12.93
C ASP A 63 4.53 -14.66 14.19
N ASP A 64 5.78 -15.07 14.01
CA ASP A 64 6.72 -15.36 15.11
C ASP A 64 7.22 -14.06 15.76
N ASP A 65 7.62 -13.08 14.96
CA ASP A 65 8.19 -11.82 15.44
C ASP A 65 7.16 -10.95 16.18
N MET A 66 5.90 -11.03 15.76
CA MET A 66 4.79 -10.24 16.33
C MET A 66 3.95 -11.04 17.33
N GLU A 67 4.35 -12.25 17.66
CA GLU A 67 3.71 -13.00 18.74
C GLU A 67 3.84 -12.26 20.08
N THR A 68 2.72 -12.17 20.79
CA THR A 68 2.62 -11.60 22.14
C THR A 68 2.14 -12.67 23.11
N SER A 69 2.18 -12.39 24.41
CA SER A 69 1.68 -13.31 25.44
C SER A 69 0.23 -13.79 25.22
N ASN A 70 -0.58 -13.03 24.49
CA ASN A 70 -2.01 -13.31 24.34
C ASN A 70 -2.46 -13.49 22.88
N HIS A 71 -1.59 -13.26 21.91
CA HIS A 71 -1.97 -13.27 20.50
C HIS A 71 -0.78 -13.56 19.60
N ARG A 72 -0.93 -14.55 18.71
CA ARG A 72 -0.07 -14.77 17.57
C ARG A 72 -0.81 -14.35 16.32
N PRO A 73 -0.27 -13.44 15.49
CA PRO A 73 -0.87 -13.12 14.20
C PRO A 73 -0.97 -14.36 13.31
N ASP A 74 -1.87 -14.33 12.38
CA ASP A 74 -1.94 -15.26 11.25
C ASP A 74 -2.11 -14.43 9.99
N VAL A 75 -0.99 -14.09 9.36
CA VAL A 75 -1.00 -13.26 8.15
C VAL A 75 -1.44 -14.02 6.91
N THR A 76 -1.65 -15.34 7.03
CA THR A 76 -2.16 -16.19 5.94
C THR A 76 -1.48 -15.91 4.60
N ALA A 77 -0.11 -15.91 4.59
CA ALA A 77 0.66 -15.59 3.40
C ALA A 77 0.39 -16.59 2.26
N ARG A 78 0.02 -16.07 1.11
CA ARG A 78 -0.22 -16.83 -0.13
C ARG A 78 0.74 -16.35 -1.21
N HIS A 79 1.65 -17.22 -1.65
CA HIS A 79 2.63 -16.95 -2.69
C HIS A 79 2.14 -17.51 -4.04
N GLN A 80 0.97 -17.00 -4.51
CA GLN A 80 0.41 -17.39 -5.80
C GLN A 80 1.14 -16.75 -6.99
N GLY A 81 2.01 -15.79 -6.72
CA GLY A 81 2.69 -14.99 -7.72
C GLY A 81 1.81 -13.87 -8.28
N ASN A 82 2.48 -12.84 -8.83
CA ASN A 82 1.81 -11.78 -9.58
C ASN A 82 2.28 -11.83 -11.04
N LEU A 83 1.32 -11.90 -11.95
CA LEU A 83 1.53 -11.89 -13.40
C LEU A 83 1.05 -10.53 -13.95
N PHE A 84 1.99 -9.71 -14.38
CA PHE A 84 1.71 -8.46 -15.08
C PHE A 84 1.75 -8.69 -16.58
N LEU A 85 0.59 -8.75 -17.21
CA LEU A 85 0.44 -8.94 -18.65
C LEU A 85 0.84 -7.67 -19.41
N ALA A 86 1.49 -7.84 -20.52
CA ALA A 86 1.94 -6.76 -21.39
C ALA A 86 1.45 -6.96 -22.82
N ASP A 87 1.07 -5.88 -23.47
CA ASP A 87 0.89 -5.79 -24.91
C ASP A 87 2.21 -5.38 -25.60
N GLU A 88 2.22 -5.30 -26.94
CA GLU A 88 3.43 -4.90 -27.69
C GLU A 88 3.92 -3.50 -27.33
N ALA A 89 3.03 -2.60 -26.92
CA ALA A 89 3.39 -1.22 -26.56
C ALA A 89 4.11 -1.16 -25.20
N SER A 90 3.75 -2.03 -24.27
CA SER A 90 4.30 -2.07 -22.91
C SER A 90 5.41 -3.10 -22.70
N LYS A 91 5.61 -4.06 -23.65
CA LYS A 91 6.61 -5.14 -23.56
C LYS A 91 8.02 -4.61 -23.23
N ARG A 92 8.50 -3.64 -24.00
CA ARG A 92 9.84 -3.08 -23.79
C ARG A 92 10.01 -2.55 -22.37
N ALA A 93 9.05 -1.77 -21.90
CA ALA A 93 9.08 -1.21 -20.57
C ALA A 93 9.04 -2.30 -19.48
N ALA A 94 8.25 -3.36 -19.67
CA ALA A 94 8.23 -4.49 -18.74
C ALA A 94 9.56 -5.22 -18.67
N VAL A 95 10.22 -5.48 -19.80
CA VAL A 95 11.53 -6.15 -19.85
C VAL A 95 12.61 -5.32 -19.17
N GLU A 96 12.70 -4.02 -19.46
CA GLU A 96 13.63 -3.11 -18.76
C GLU A 96 13.39 -3.08 -17.24
N GLY A 97 12.11 -3.25 -16.78
CA GLY A 97 11.77 -3.40 -15.36
C GLY A 97 12.32 -4.67 -14.74
N ILE A 98 12.22 -5.76 -15.44
CA ILE A 98 12.80 -7.03 -15.00
C ILE A 98 14.33 -6.89 -14.85
N GLU A 99 15.00 -6.21 -15.79
CA GLU A 99 16.44 -5.96 -15.69
C GLU A 99 16.80 -5.19 -14.41
N LEU A 100 16.06 -4.12 -14.08
CA LEU A 100 16.26 -3.37 -12.85
C LEU A 100 16.01 -4.25 -11.62
N GLN A 101 14.88 -4.93 -11.57
CA GLN A 101 14.47 -5.79 -10.45
C GLN A 101 15.50 -6.91 -10.21
N THR A 102 15.95 -7.57 -11.30
CA THR A 102 16.96 -8.63 -11.25
C THR A 102 18.31 -8.09 -10.81
N SER A 103 18.72 -6.89 -11.26
CA SER A 103 19.96 -6.25 -10.82
C SER A 103 19.99 -5.96 -9.32
N LEU A 104 18.80 -5.82 -8.70
CA LEU A 104 18.60 -5.64 -7.26
C LEU A 104 18.36 -6.96 -6.52
N GLY A 105 18.51 -8.11 -7.20
CA GLY A 105 18.40 -9.43 -6.61
C GLY A 105 16.97 -9.99 -6.52
N CYS A 106 16.01 -9.39 -7.22
CA CYS A 106 14.66 -9.94 -7.29
C CYS A 106 14.57 -11.09 -8.30
N GLU A 107 13.78 -12.11 -7.97
CA GLU A 107 13.46 -13.22 -8.87
C GLU A 107 12.20 -12.88 -9.67
N VAL A 108 12.39 -12.24 -10.83
CA VAL A 108 11.33 -11.87 -11.78
C VAL A 108 11.72 -12.38 -13.15
N GLU A 109 10.78 -13.02 -13.84
CA GLU A 109 10.98 -13.59 -15.17
C GLU A 109 10.00 -13.01 -16.20
N TRP A 110 10.42 -12.96 -17.44
CA TRP A 110 9.51 -12.71 -18.56
C TRP A 110 8.95 -14.05 -19.06
N LEU A 111 7.63 -14.13 -19.20
CA LEU A 111 6.94 -15.27 -19.78
C LEU A 111 6.37 -14.88 -21.13
N GLU A 112 6.69 -15.64 -22.18
CA GLU A 112 6.03 -15.52 -23.47
C GLU A 112 4.58 -16.06 -23.39
N PRO A 113 3.66 -15.68 -24.29
CA PRO A 113 2.26 -16.13 -24.21
C PRO A 113 2.09 -17.66 -24.13
N GLY A 114 2.95 -18.41 -24.81
CA GLY A 114 2.95 -19.88 -24.75
C GLY A 114 3.35 -20.44 -23.38
N ASP A 115 4.29 -19.80 -22.71
CA ASP A 115 4.74 -20.17 -21.36
C ASP A 115 3.65 -19.86 -20.32
N ILE A 116 2.98 -18.70 -20.46
CA ILE A 116 1.85 -18.33 -19.61
C ILE A 116 0.71 -19.34 -19.76
N ALA A 117 0.33 -19.68 -21.01
CA ALA A 117 -0.73 -20.66 -21.29
C ALA A 117 -0.40 -22.05 -20.74
N SER A 118 0.88 -22.45 -20.78
CA SER A 118 1.35 -23.73 -20.26
C SER A 118 1.34 -23.76 -18.72
N ARG A 119 1.76 -22.69 -18.09
CA ARG A 119 1.87 -22.57 -16.63
C ARG A 119 0.52 -22.33 -15.97
N PHE A 120 -0.35 -21.54 -16.62
CA PHE A 120 -1.66 -21.13 -16.14
C PHE A 120 -2.76 -21.46 -17.16
N PRO A 121 -3.03 -22.73 -17.44
CA PRO A 121 -3.96 -23.13 -18.51
C PRO A 121 -5.39 -22.63 -18.29
N GLY A 122 -5.75 -22.29 -17.04
CA GLY A 122 -7.03 -21.69 -16.71
C GLY A 122 -7.22 -20.27 -17.24
N LEU A 123 -6.17 -19.57 -17.73
CA LEU A 123 -6.31 -18.25 -18.37
C LEU A 123 -6.82 -18.32 -19.81
N GLY A 124 -6.75 -19.48 -20.44
CA GLY A 124 -7.21 -19.65 -21.83
C GLY A 124 -6.26 -18.99 -22.85
N THR A 125 -6.84 -18.40 -23.90
CA THR A 125 -6.07 -17.70 -24.95
C THR A 125 -5.63 -16.32 -24.50
N LEU A 126 -4.45 -15.92 -24.97
CA LEU A 126 -3.79 -14.64 -24.64
C LEU A 126 -3.61 -13.79 -25.91
N ASP A 127 -4.61 -13.81 -26.79
CA ASP A 127 -4.54 -13.13 -28.08
C ASP A 127 -4.35 -11.61 -27.89
N GLY A 128 -3.39 -11.05 -28.61
CA GLY A 128 -3.08 -9.62 -28.52
C GLY A 128 -2.19 -9.22 -27.36
N LEU A 129 -1.73 -10.17 -26.53
CA LEU A 129 -0.72 -9.96 -25.50
C LEU A 129 0.66 -10.39 -26.00
N ALA A 130 1.67 -9.64 -25.61
CA ALA A 130 3.09 -9.88 -25.95
C ALA A 130 3.78 -10.80 -24.93
N GLY A 131 3.15 -11.06 -23.78
CA GLY A 131 3.68 -11.83 -22.67
C GLY A 131 3.37 -11.19 -21.32
N GLY A 132 4.22 -11.45 -20.34
CA GLY A 132 4.07 -10.84 -19.01
C GLY A 132 5.29 -11.02 -18.12
N SER A 133 5.46 -10.14 -17.15
CA SER A 133 6.42 -10.32 -16.07
C SER A 133 5.78 -11.10 -14.92
N PHE A 134 6.51 -12.02 -14.35
CA PHE A 134 6.04 -12.90 -13.29
C PHE A 134 7.04 -13.00 -12.14
N ALA A 135 6.57 -12.82 -10.92
CA ALA A 135 7.33 -13.06 -9.69
C ALA A 135 6.58 -14.02 -8.78
N GLN A 136 7.14 -15.19 -8.56
CA GLN A 136 6.52 -16.24 -7.74
C GLN A 136 6.42 -15.87 -6.26
N ALA A 137 7.35 -15.06 -5.75
CA ALA A 137 7.37 -14.61 -4.35
C ALA A 137 6.28 -13.59 -4.02
N ASP A 138 5.74 -12.91 -5.03
CA ASP A 138 4.61 -12.00 -4.90
C ASP A 138 3.35 -12.76 -4.48
N GLY A 139 2.36 -12.06 -3.94
CA GLY A 139 1.12 -12.72 -3.55
C GLY A 139 0.22 -11.85 -2.70
N SER A 140 -0.37 -12.42 -1.66
CA SER A 140 -1.24 -11.71 -0.75
C SER A 140 -1.09 -12.17 0.69
N VAL A 141 -1.40 -11.27 1.62
CA VAL A 141 -1.46 -11.53 3.06
C VAL A 141 -2.71 -10.89 3.65
N ASP A 142 -3.15 -11.29 4.85
CA ASP A 142 -4.23 -10.61 5.58
C ASP A 142 -3.75 -9.25 6.12
N PRO A 143 -4.21 -8.11 5.56
CA PRO A 143 -3.79 -6.79 6.02
C PRO A 143 -4.21 -6.49 7.45
N SER A 144 -5.34 -7.05 7.87
CA SER A 144 -5.87 -6.87 9.22
C SER A 144 -5.04 -7.61 10.26
N ALA A 145 -4.53 -8.79 9.91
CA ALA A 145 -3.59 -9.53 10.78
C ALA A 145 -2.27 -8.78 10.95
N VAL A 146 -1.72 -8.22 9.86
CA VAL A 146 -0.50 -7.39 9.93
C VAL A 146 -0.72 -6.14 10.80
N LEU A 147 -1.84 -5.44 10.64
CA LEU A 147 -2.18 -4.28 11.46
C LEU A 147 -2.26 -4.65 12.94
N ARG A 148 -3.01 -5.73 13.27
CA ARG A 148 -3.17 -6.21 14.65
C ARG A 148 -1.84 -6.68 15.25
N GLY A 149 -1.00 -7.36 14.46
CA GLY A 149 0.33 -7.79 14.88
C GLY A 149 1.18 -6.61 15.35
N TYR A 150 1.36 -5.60 14.50
CA TYR A 150 2.11 -4.39 14.88
C TYR A 150 1.49 -3.67 16.06
N ARG A 151 0.17 -3.50 16.09
CA ARG A 151 -0.54 -2.82 17.18
C ARG A 151 -0.34 -3.54 18.50
N ASN A 152 -0.58 -4.85 18.56
CA ASN A 152 -0.50 -5.62 19.79
C ASN A 152 0.94 -5.68 20.30
N LYS A 153 1.92 -5.85 19.39
CA LYS A 153 3.33 -5.86 19.75
C LYS A 153 3.82 -4.50 20.26
N ALA A 154 3.37 -3.40 19.64
CA ALA A 154 3.67 -2.06 20.12
C ALA A 154 3.08 -1.82 21.54
N ILE A 155 1.86 -2.30 21.81
CA ILE A 155 1.24 -2.24 23.15
C ILE A 155 2.08 -3.05 24.16
N GLU A 156 2.47 -4.27 23.81
CA GLU A 156 3.31 -5.12 24.69
C GLU A 156 4.65 -4.42 25.02
N LEU A 157 5.20 -3.65 24.06
CA LEU A 157 6.41 -2.86 24.26
C LEU A 157 6.19 -1.53 25.02
N GLY A 158 4.94 -1.18 25.33
CA GLY A 158 4.60 -0.02 26.13
C GLY A 158 3.98 1.16 25.39
N ALA A 159 3.54 0.98 24.11
CA ALA A 159 2.78 2.01 23.42
C ALA A 159 1.37 2.16 24.05
N GLU A 160 0.92 3.39 24.21
CA GLU A 160 -0.46 3.71 24.53
C GLU A 160 -1.24 3.92 23.23
N PHE A 161 -2.41 3.27 23.12
CA PHE A 161 -3.35 3.50 22.01
C PHE A 161 -4.60 4.17 22.53
N VAL A 162 -4.84 5.40 22.07
CA VAL A 162 -5.95 6.25 22.47
C VAL A 162 -6.97 6.30 21.34
N GLU A 163 -8.22 5.90 21.62
CA GLU A 163 -9.32 6.10 20.70
C GLU A 163 -9.84 7.53 20.81
N ASP A 164 -9.39 8.40 19.91
CA ASP A 164 -9.80 9.80 19.81
C ASP A 164 -9.44 10.34 18.42
N GLU A 165 -9.99 11.47 18.04
CA GLU A 165 -9.70 12.13 16.78
C GLU A 165 -8.75 13.32 16.97
N VAL A 166 -7.67 13.37 16.19
CA VAL A 166 -6.82 14.54 16.10
C VAL A 166 -7.50 15.58 15.22
N THR A 167 -7.95 16.66 15.83
CA THR A 167 -8.66 17.76 15.12
C THR A 167 -7.72 18.85 14.63
N ALA A 168 -6.53 19.01 15.25
CA ALA A 168 -5.51 19.93 14.82
C ALA A 168 -4.14 19.54 15.37
N LEU A 169 -3.09 19.93 14.68
CA LEU A 169 -1.73 19.93 15.23
C LEU A 169 -1.45 21.25 15.92
N ILE A 170 -0.69 21.20 17.00
CA ILE A 170 -0.25 22.36 17.76
C ILE A 170 1.21 22.62 17.40
N ALA A 171 1.51 23.81 16.91
CA ALA A 171 2.88 24.21 16.58
C ALA A 171 3.12 25.66 16.99
N ASP A 172 4.35 25.95 17.38
CA ASP A 172 4.90 27.30 17.38
C ASP A 172 5.57 27.53 16.02
N ASP A 173 6.15 28.69 15.76
CA ASP A 173 6.64 29.14 14.46
C ASP A 173 7.36 28.05 13.61
N ASP A 174 8.31 27.33 14.21
CA ASP A 174 9.15 26.37 13.50
C ASP A 174 9.15 24.95 14.11
N ARG A 175 8.24 24.67 15.07
CA ARG A 175 8.26 23.41 15.82
C ARG A 175 6.86 22.92 16.18
N VAL A 176 6.60 21.63 15.97
CA VAL A 176 5.40 20.97 16.51
C VAL A 176 5.50 20.88 18.04
N ARG A 177 4.35 21.05 18.71
CA ARG A 177 4.22 21.01 20.19
C ARG A 177 3.24 19.95 20.65
N GLY A 178 2.52 19.33 19.73
CA GLY A 178 1.54 18.30 20.05
C GLY A 178 0.35 18.29 19.10
N ALA A 179 -0.74 17.77 19.60
CA ALA A 179 -2.01 17.66 18.88
C ALA A 179 -3.19 18.04 19.80
N ARG A 180 -4.25 18.55 19.18
CA ARG A 180 -5.55 18.72 19.84
C ARG A 180 -6.42 17.54 19.49
N LEU A 181 -6.92 16.88 20.51
CA LEU A 181 -7.84 15.76 20.41
C LEU A 181 -9.28 16.25 20.60
N LEU A 182 -10.21 15.56 19.95
CA LEU A 182 -11.63 15.94 19.99
C LEU A 182 -12.20 15.85 21.42
N SER A 183 -11.92 14.74 22.11
CA SER A 183 -12.49 14.44 23.43
C SER A 183 -11.52 14.73 24.57
N SER A 184 -10.22 14.45 24.38
CA SER A 184 -9.22 14.47 25.45
C SER A 184 -8.47 15.81 25.58
N GLY A 185 -8.74 16.79 24.70
CA GLY A 185 -8.10 18.09 24.71
C GLY A 185 -6.69 18.10 24.12
N ASN A 186 -5.77 18.87 24.68
CA ASN A 186 -4.43 19.01 24.12
C ASN A 186 -3.48 17.94 24.66
N MET A 187 -2.82 17.22 23.75
CA MET A 187 -1.71 16.31 24.02
C MET A 187 -0.40 17.02 23.62
N ILE A 188 0.48 17.23 24.57
CA ILE A 188 1.74 17.92 24.33
C ILE A 188 2.85 16.90 24.13
N CYS A 189 3.57 17.02 23.00
CA CYS A 189 4.71 16.18 22.67
C CYS A 189 5.67 16.93 21.72
N PRO A 190 6.98 16.61 21.77
CA PRO A 190 7.97 17.29 20.93
C PRO A 190 8.00 16.76 19.49
N ILE A 191 7.42 15.58 19.24
CA ILE A 191 7.43 14.90 17.94
C ILE A 191 6.02 14.40 17.64
N VAL A 192 5.55 14.65 16.43
CA VAL A 192 4.31 14.12 15.87
C VAL A 192 4.64 13.41 14.55
N VAL A 193 4.17 12.18 14.41
CA VAL A 193 4.24 11.42 13.15
C VAL A 193 2.84 11.38 12.54
N ALA A 194 2.60 12.16 11.50
CA ALA A 194 1.31 12.23 10.83
C ALA A 194 1.19 11.08 9.81
N THR A 195 0.45 10.05 10.19
CA THR A 195 0.18 8.84 9.39
C THR A 195 -1.32 8.67 9.10
N ALA A 196 -2.06 9.78 9.04
CA ALA A 196 -3.52 9.80 8.90
C ALA A 196 -4.01 9.48 7.46
N GLY A 197 -3.15 8.87 6.63
CA GLY A 197 -3.50 8.42 5.27
C GLY A 197 -4.10 9.55 4.42
N ALA A 198 -5.31 9.36 3.92
CA ALA A 198 -6.00 10.32 3.07
C ALA A 198 -6.34 11.65 3.77
N TRP A 199 -6.38 11.69 5.09
CA TRP A 199 -6.66 12.89 5.88
C TRP A 199 -5.41 13.69 6.25
N THR A 200 -4.21 13.19 5.96
CA THR A 200 -2.96 13.85 6.37
C THR A 200 -2.84 15.25 5.79
N ALA A 201 -3.22 15.45 4.52
CA ALA A 201 -3.12 16.76 3.88
C ALA A 201 -3.98 17.83 4.58
N ASP A 202 -5.21 17.48 4.97
CA ASP A 202 -6.10 18.38 5.70
C ASP A 202 -5.59 18.68 7.12
N LEU A 203 -5.05 17.65 7.78
CA LEU A 203 -4.52 17.76 9.13
C LEU A 203 -3.32 18.73 9.23
N VAL A 204 -2.44 18.73 8.24
CA VAL A 204 -1.21 19.57 8.28
C VAL A 204 -1.39 20.93 7.60
N ARG A 205 -2.45 21.13 6.80
CA ARG A 205 -2.72 22.38 6.07
C ARG A 205 -2.77 23.62 6.96
N PRO A 206 -3.38 23.59 8.18
CA PRO A 206 -3.38 24.76 9.06
C PRO A 206 -1.99 25.22 9.53
N LEU A 207 -0.97 24.36 9.43
CA LEU A 207 0.43 24.71 9.71
C LEU A 207 1.14 25.32 8.49
N GLY A 208 0.44 25.60 7.39
CA GLY A 208 1.06 26.08 6.16
C GLY A 208 1.70 24.97 5.30
N VAL A 209 1.50 23.71 5.67
CA VAL A 209 2.00 22.55 4.92
C VAL A 209 1.04 22.21 3.79
N SER A 210 1.47 22.43 2.55
CA SER A 210 0.70 22.07 1.35
C SER A 210 1.21 20.75 0.78
N LEU A 211 0.41 19.70 0.91
CA LEU A 211 0.73 18.38 0.35
C LEU A 211 -0.06 18.12 -0.92
N PRO A 212 0.58 17.60 -1.98
CA PRO A 212 -0.11 17.17 -3.20
C PRO A 212 -0.77 15.81 -3.00
N VAL A 213 -1.57 15.67 -1.95
CA VAL A 213 -2.22 14.41 -1.57
C VAL A 213 -3.73 14.58 -1.59
N LEU A 214 -4.39 13.75 -2.38
CA LEU A 214 -5.84 13.73 -2.52
C LEU A 214 -6.43 12.43 -1.99
N PRO A 215 -7.58 12.50 -1.27
CA PRO A 215 -8.38 11.32 -0.96
C PRO A 215 -9.09 10.86 -2.22
N MET A 216 -8.70 9.72 -2.78
CA MET A 216 -9.37 9.14 -3.96
C MET A 216 -10.02 7.82 -3.60
N MET A 217 -11.31 7.71 -3.90
CA MET A 217 -12.05 6.48 -3.66
C MET A 217 -11.65 5.40 -4.66
N ARG A 218 -11.41 4.19 -4.16
CA ARG A 218 -11.18 2.98 -4.95
C ARG A 218 -12.22 1.93 -4.60
N THR A 219 -12.78 1.29 -5.62
CA THR A 219 -13.77 0.22 -5.43
C THR A 219 -13.17 -1.11 -5.83
N VAL A 220 -13.27 -2.09 -4.94
CA VAL A 220 -12.95 -3.49 -5.19
C VAL A 220 -14.26 -4.27 -5.30
N TYR A 221 -14.40 -5.09 -6.34
CA TYR A 221 -15.56 -5.94 -6.57
C TYR A 221 -15.21 -7.39 -6.22
N VAL A 222 -16.10 -8.04 -5.48
CA VAL A 222 -16.07 -9.48 -5.27
C VAL A 222 -16.88 -10.13 -6.38
N VAL A 223 -16.23 -10.96 -7.16
CA VAL A 223 -16.80 -11.52 -8.38
C VAL A 223 -16.70 -13.04 -8.34
N SER A 224 -17.82 -13.73 -8.56
CA SER A 224 -17.83 -15.17 -8.84
C SER A 224 -17.81 -15.45 -10.35
N THR A 225 -17.14 -16.53 -10.72
CA THR A 225 -16.97 -16.90 -12.13
C THR A 225 -16.80 -18.42 -12.28
N THR A 226 -16.82 -18.90 -13.51
CA THR A 226 -16.49 -20.31 -13.83
C THR A 226 -14.99 -20.60 -13.81
N VAL A 227 -14.14 -19.56 -13.80
CA VAL A 227 -12.68 -19.66 -13.74
C VAL A 227 -12.25 -20.06 -12.34
N PRO A 228 -11.59 -21.22 -12.14
CA PRO A 228 -11.10 -21.60 -10.83
C PRO A 228 -9.93 -20.72 -10.43
N THR A 229 -9.79 -20.48 -9.13
CA THR A 229 -8.67 -19.71 -8.56
C THR A 229 -7.46 -20.57 -8.20
N SER A 230 -7.66 -21.88 -8.05
CA SER A 230 -6.59 -22.81 -7.68
C SER A 230 -5.47 -22.83 -8.72
N GLY A 231 -4.25 -22.57 -8.28
CA GLY A 231 -3.07 -22.49 -9.14
C GLY A 231 -2.99 -21.25 -10.02
N MET A 232 -3.87 -20.27 -9.83
CA MET A 232 -3.87 -19.03 -10.58
C MET A 232 -3.08 -17.95 -9.88
N PRO A 233 -2.30 -17.12 -10.61
CA PRO A 233 -1.62 -15.98 -10.06
C PRO A 233 -2.61 -14.80 -9.87
N SER A 234 -2.18 -13.77 -9.15
CA SER A 234 -2.79 -12.46 -9.28
C SER A 234 -2.47 -11.89 -10.66
N ILE A 235 -3.46 -11.35 -11.36
CA ILE A 235 -3.34 -10.94 -12.75
C ILE A 235 -3.51 -9.43 -12.85
N PHE A 236 -2.60 -8.78 -13.55
CA PHE A 236 -2.61 -7.35 -13.82
C PHE A 236 -2.58 -7.11 -15.32
N LEU A 237 -3.57 -6.41 -15.84
CA LEU A 237 -3.72 -6.16 -17.27
C LEU A 237 -2.99 -4.88 -17.71
N PRO A 238 -2.64 -4.74 -19.00
CA PRO A 238 -2.04 -3.50 -19.53
C PRO A 238 -2.89 -2.25 -19.31
N SER A 239 -4.22 -2.42 -19.19
CA SER A 239 -5.17 -1.33 -18.88
C SER A 239 -5.09 -0.84 -17.43
N GLY A 240 -4.48 -1.63 -16.52
CA GLY A 240 -4.49 -1.41 -15.07
C GLY A 240 -5.65 -2.09 -14.36
N VAL A 241 -6.53 -2.80 -15.05
CA VAL A 241 -7.48 -3.72 -14.40
C VAL A 241 -6.69 -4.87 -13.78
N TYR A 242 -7.05 -5.26 -12.58
CA TYR A 242 -6.45 -6.42 -11.93
C TYR A 242 -7.49 -7.40 -11.39
N ALA A 243 -7.10 -8.65 -11.30
CA ALA A 243 -7.90 -9.74 -10.76
C ALA A 243 -7.05 -10.60 -9.82
N LEU A 244 -7.45 -10.68 -8.54
CA LEU A 244 -6.76 -11.42 -7.50
C LEU A 244 -7.60 -12.65 -7.12
N PRO A 245 -7.01 -13.86 -7.11
CA PRO A 245 -7.71 -15.06 -6.68
C PRO A 245 -7.94 -15.02 -5.18
N GLU A 246 -9.19 -15.20 -4.72
CA GLU A 246 -9.51 -15.12 -3.28
C GLU A 246 -10.05 -16.43 -2.73
N GLY A 247 -11.09 -16.96 -3.23
CA GLY A 247 -11.68 -18.24 -2.79
C GLY A 247 -11.73 -19.25 -3.92
N ASP A 248 -12.54 -20.29 -3.78
CA ASP A 248 -12.84 -21.18 -4.90
C ASP A 248 -13.75 -20.45 -5.89
N ARG A 249 -13.22 -20.07 -7.05
CA ARG A 249 -13.94 -19.31 -8.10
C ARG A 249 -14.35 -17.88 -7.71
N THR A 250 -13.81 -17.33 -6.63
CA THR A 250 -14.04 -15.95 -6.23
C THR A 250 -12.80 -15.11 -6.52
N TRP A 251 -13.00 -13.97 -7.16
CA TRP A 251 -11.95 -13.04 -7.54
C TRP A 251 -12.24 -11.67 -6.98
N LEU A 252 -11.20 -10.98 -6.53
CA LEU A 252 -11.25 -9.55 -6.26
C LEU A 252 -10.82 -8.83 -7.52
N ILE A 253 -11.70 -8.01 -8.09
CA ILE A 253 -11.42 -7.29 -9.34
C ILE A 253 -11.56 -5.80 -9.12
N ALA A 254 -10.57 -5.04 -9.58
CA ALA A 254 -10.64 -3.59 -9.48
C ALA A 254 -9.86 -2.90 -10.61
N TRP A 255 -10.04 -1.60 -10.70
CA TRP A 255 -9.32 -0.71 -11.61
C TRP A 255 -9.14 0.66 -10.98
N SER A 256 -7.90 1.08 -10.74
CA SER A 256 -7.55 2.41 -10.26
C SER A 256 -7.43 3.38 -11.44
N ARG A 257 -8.31 4.38 -11.50
CA ARG A 257 -8.34 5.37 -12.59
C ARG A 257 -8.10 6.78 -12.06
N LYS A 258 -7.59 7.66 -12.92
CA LYS A 258 -7.41 9.09 -12.60
C LYS A 258 -8.74 9.81 -12.40
N GLU A 259 -9.81 9.32 -13.04
CA GLU A 259 -11.17 9.85 -12.99
C GLU A 259 -11.96 9.36 -11.79
N ASP A 260 -11.38 8.53 -10.93
CA ASP A 260 -12.06 8.07 -9.73
C ASP A 260 -12.38 9.24 -8.79
N PRO A 261 -13.50 9.17 -8.06
CA PRO A 261 -13.97 10.28 -7.24
C PRO A 261 -12.94 10.71 -6.18
N VAL A 262 -12.77 12.03 -6.06
CA VAL A 262 -12.00 12.65 -4.99
C VAL A 262 -12.95 13.04 -3.86
N GLY A 263 -12.61 12.69 -2.63
CA GLY A 263 -13.40 12.98 -1.43
C GLY A 263 -13.36 11.84 -0.42
N TYR A 264 -14.07 12.03 0.68
CA TYR A 264 -14.11 11.10 1.80
C TYR A 264 -15.35 10.16 1.75
N ASP A 265 -15.71 9.73 0.55
CA ASP A 265 -16.82 8.80 0.34
C ASP A 265 -16.31 7.34 0.37
N PHE A 266 -17.07 6.45 1.02
CA PHE A 266 -16.82 5.03 1.11
C PHE A 266 -17.92 4.21 0.44
N THR A 267 -18.83 4.87 -0.29
CA THR A 267 -19.87 4.20 -1.07
C THR A 267 -19.25 3.56 -2.31
N PRO A 268 -19.20 2.24 -2.44
CA PRO A 268 -18.59 1.61 -3.61
C PRO A 268 -19.33 1.99 -4.88
N ALA A 269 -18.60 2.12 -5.98
CA ALA A 269 -19.21 2.34 -7.28
C ALA A 269 -20.12 1.16 -7.65
N GLY A 270 -21.28 1.49 -8.23
CA GLY A 270 -22.30 0.50 -8.54
C GLY A 270 -21.85 -0.56 -9.59
N ARG A 271 -22.62 -1.64 -9.70
CA ARG A 271 -22.38 -2.74 -10.66
C ARG A 271 -22.24 -2.25 -12.09
N GLN A 272 -22.92 -1.16 -12.47
CA GLN A 272 -22.86 -0.62 -13.81
C GLN A 272 -21.43 -0.20 -14.19
N ARG A 273 -20.66 0.40 -13.27
CA ARG A 273 -19.24 0.72 -13.53
C ARG A 273 -18.44 -0.54 -13.86
N PHE A 274 -18.71 -1.65 -13.17
CA PHE A 274 -18.04 -2.91 -13.44
C PHE A 274 -18.38 -3.42 -14.83
N THR A 275 -19.67 -3.49 -15.17
CA THR A 275 -20.15 -4.04 -16.44
C THR A 275 -19.78 -3.18 -17.64
N ASP A 276 -19.77 -1.87 -17.50
CA ASP A 276 -19.55 -0.95 -18.60
C ASP A 276 -18.06 -0.65 -18.86
N LEU A 277 -17.21 -0.74 -17.83
CA LEU A 277 -15.82 -0.33 -17.93
C LEU A 277 -14.82 -1.45 -17.60
N ILE A 278 -15.01 -2.18 -16.51
CA ILE A 278 -14.00 -3.13 -16.01
C ILE A 278 -14.09 -4.46 -16.75
N TRP A 279 -15.28 -5.03 -16.83
CA TRP A 279 -15.49 -6.32 -17.49
C TRP A 279 -15.10 -6.32 -18.97
N PRO A 280 -15.40 -5.32 -19.80
CA PRO A 280 -14.94 -5.28 -21.17
C PRO A 280 -13.42 -5.34 -21.32
N GLU A 281 -12.67 -4.64 -20.46
CA GLU A 281 -11.20 -4.69 -20.46
C GLU A 281 -10.67 -6.06 -20.01
N LEU A 282 -11.28 -6.66 -18.99
CA LEU A 282 -10.94 -7.99 -18.52
C LEU A 282 -11.20 -9.03 -19.60
N TYR A 283 -12.41 -9.02 -20.18
CA TYR A 283 -12.82 -9.98 -21.22
C TYR A 283 -12.00 -9.85 -22.51
N LYS A 284 -11.62 -8.64 -22.89
CA LYS A 284 -10.78 -8.39 -24.06
C LYS A 284 -9.41 -9.08 -23.95
N CYS A 285 -8.80 -9.05 -22.78
CA CYS A 285 -7.49 -9.66 -22.54
C CYS A 285 -7.60 -11.15 -22.16
N LEU A 286 -8.64 -11.50 -21.44
CA LEU A 286 -8.87 -12.84 -20.88
C LEU A 286 -10.31 -13.30 -21.17
N PRO A 287 -10.59 -13.82 -22.37
CA PRO A 287 -11.93 -14.25 -22.76
C PRO A 287 -12.54 -15.36 -21.88
N VAL A 288 -11.73 -16.02 -21.07
CA VAL A 288 -12.18 -17.02 -20.10
C VAL A 288 -13.12 -16.42 -19.03
N PHE A 289 -13.07 -15.11 -18.80
CA PHE A 289 -14.00 -14.38 -17.94
C PHE A 289 -15.30 -13.96 -18.67
N ASP A 290 -15.83 -14.83 -19.54
CA ASP A 290 -17.07 -14.61 -20.30
C ASP A 290 -18.32 -14.59 -19.41
N ARG A 291 -18.28 -15.31 -18.28
CA ARG A 291 -19.36 -15.45 -17.30
C ARG A 291 -18.88 -15.11 -15.91
N LEU A 292 -19.43 -14.05 -15.37
CA LEU A 292 -19.14 -13.62 -14.01
C LEU A 292 -20.35 -12.92 -13.39
N GLU A 293 -20.41 -12.96 -12.07
CA GLU A 293 -21.42 -12.27 -11.27
C GLU A 293 -20.74 -11.42 -10.18
N VAL A 294 -21.14 -10.16 -10.09
CA VAL A 294 -20.70 -9.28 -9.01
C VAL A 294 -21.51 -9.58 -7.76
N GLU A 295 -20.91 -10.22 -6.78
CA GLU A 295 -21.52 -10.61 -5.50
C GLU A 295 -21.67 -9.41 -4.57
N SER A 296 -20.57 -8.67 -4.39
CA SER A 296 -20.50 -7.50 -3.53
C SER A 296 -19.39 -6.56 -3.98
N ALA A 297 -19.30 -5.41 -3.32
CA ALA A 297 -18.20 -4.48 -3.49
C ALA A 297 -17.97 -3.69 -2.21
N TRP A 298 -16.74 -3.24 -2.02
CA TRP A 298 -16.41 -2.25 -1.00
C TRP A 298 -15.56 -1.13 -1.58
N ALA A 299 -15.46 -0.02 -0.85
CA ALA A 299 -14.62 1.09 -1.23
C ALA A 299 -13.67 1.47 -0.10
N GLY A 300 -12.45 1.86 -0.47
CA GLY A 300 -11.45 2.43 0.41
C GLY A 300 -10.89 3.72 -0.16
N LEU A 301 -10.15 4.47 0.65
CA LEU A 301 -9.50 5.69 0.20
C LEU A 301 -8.00 5.47 -0.02
N TYR A 302 -7.52 5.84 -1.21
CA TYR A 302 -6.11 6.04 -1.44
C TYR A 302 -5.73 7.47 -1.06
N ALA A 303 -4.60 7.64 -0.38
CA ALA A 303 -3.89 8.90 -0.24
C ALA A 303 -3.03 9.09 -1.51
N VAL A 304 -3.63 9.63 -2.57
CA VAL A 304 -2.94 9.73 -3.86
C VAL A 304 -2.03 10.95 -3.86
N ASN A 305 -0.73 10.72 -3.99
CA ASN A 305 0.23 11.78 -4.22
C ASN A 305 0.20 12.19 -5.71
N THR A 306 -0.32 13.38 -5.99
CA THR A 306 -0.50 13.88 -7.36
C THR A 306 0.79 14.39 -7.99
N LEU A 307 1.88 14.56 -7.22
CA LEU A 307 3.18 14.95 -7.74
C LEU A 307 3.81 13.82 -8.55
N ASP A 308 3.91 12.63 -7.94
CA ASP A 308 4.64 11.50 -8.52
C ASP A 308 4.08 10.11 -8.15
N GLY A 309 3.04 10.05 -7.31
CA GLY A 309 2.44 8.79 -6.86
C GLY A 309 3.22 8.04 -5.79
N ASN A 310 4.38 8.53 -5.37
CA ASN A 310 5.22 7.90 -4.38
C ASN A 310 5.05 8.50 -2.98
N ALA A 311 5.40 7.72 -1.95
CA ALA A 311 5.28 8.12 -0.56
C ALA A 311 6.03 9.42 -0.25
N ILE A 312 5.49 10.23 0.67
CA ILE A 312 6.12 11.43 1.23
C ILE A 312 6.53 11.10 2.65
N LEU A 313 7.85 11.05 2.91
CA LEU A 313 8.44 10.51 4.12
C LEU A 313 9.34 11.50 4.86
N GLY A 314 9.37 11.39 6.19
CA GLY A 314 10.34 12.08 7.04
C GLY A 314 9.88 13.42 7.58
N GLU A 315 10.83 14.17 8.19
CA GLU A 315 10.54 15.44 8.81
C GLU A 315 10.21 16.53 7.78
N TRP A 316 9.16 17.33 8.07
CA TRP A 316 8.78 18.43 7.19
C TRP A 316 9.75 19.60 7.36
N PRO A 317 10.37 20.08 6.27
CA PRO A 317 11.30 21.20 6.34
C PRO A 317 10.64 22.47 6.89
N GLY A 318 11.25 23.06 7.93
CA GLY A 318 10.75 24.28 8.57
C GLY A 318 9.80 24.05 9.74
N ILE A 319 9.38 22.80 10.03
CA ILE A 319 8.61 22.47 11.25
C ILE A 319 9.26 21.29 11.95
N LYS A 320 10.17 21.58 12.87
CA LYS A 320 10.89 20.54 13.63
C LYS A 320 9.94 19.65 14.42
N GLY A 321 10.21 18.36 14.41
CA GLY A 321 9.43 17.34 15.09
C GLY A 321 8.16 16.92 14.36
N LEU A 322 7.80 17.53 13.21
CA LEU A 322 6.69 17.06 12.37
C LEU A 322 7.22 16.09 11.32
N HIS A 323 6.95 14.80 11.52
CA HIS A 323 7.26 13.76 10.56
C HIS A 323 6.01 13.32 9.80
N LEU A 324 6.17 13.01 8.52
CA LEU A 324 5.09 12.57 7.63
C LEU A 324 5.36 11.15 7.11
N ALA A 325 4.29 10.38 6.97
CA ALA A 325 4.25 9.19 6.13
C ALA A 325 2.88 9.11 5.48
N THR A 326 2.78 9.61 4.25
CA THR A 326 1.53 9.73 3.50
C THR A 326 1.77 9.67 1.98
N GLY A 327 0.72 9.77 1.18
CA GLY A 327 0.84 9.85 -0.27
C GLY A 327 1.25 8.54 -0.93
N PHE A 328 0.95 7.41 -0.32
CA PHE A 328 1.37 6.08 -0.80
C PHE A 328 0.66 5.59 -2.06
N SER A 329 -0.39 6.26 -2.49
CA SER A 329 -1.11 6.00 -3.75
C SER A 329 -1.53 4.54 -3.97
N GLY A 330 -1.85 3.81 -2.88
CA GLY A 330 -2.25 2.40 -2.89
C GLY A 330 -1.19 1.43 -2.35
N HIS A 331 0.08 1.81 -2.23
CA HIS A 331 1.16 0.90 -1.84
C HIS A 331 1.46 0.87 -0.34
N GLY A 332 0.79 1.71 0.47
CA GLY A 332 1.14 1.95 1.88
C GLY A 332 1.05 0.72 2.78
N PHE A 333 0.18 -0.23 2.47
CA PHE A 333 0.06 -1.45 3.26
C PHE A 333 1.38 -2.23 3.25
N GLN A 334 1.83 -2.68 2.09
CA GLN A 334 3.05 -3.45 1.96
C GLN A 334 4.32 -2.66 2.31
N GLN A 335 4.30 -1.33 2.20
CA GLN A 335 5.45 -0.49 2.55
C GLN A 335 5.59 -0.23 4.05
N ALA A 336 4.55 -0.51 4.84
CA ALA A 336 4.52 -0.20 6.26
C ALA A 336 5.67 -0.79 7.10
N PRO A 337 6.15 -2.03 6.89
CA PRO A 337 7.29 -2.56 7.63
C PRO A 337 8.56 -1.73 7.46
N ALA A 338 8.95 -1.45 6.22
CA ALA A 338 10.16 -0.70 5.89
C ALA A 338 10.06 0.78 6.32
N VAL A 339 8.93 1.43 6.02
CA VAL A 339 8.72 2.85 6.30
C VAL A 339 8.61 3.11 7.81
N GLY A 340 7.93 2.23 8.56
CA GLY A 340 7.88 2.36 10.02
C GLY A 340 9.26 2.30 10.67
N ARG A 341 10.12 1.41 10.17
CA ARG A 341 11.52 1.32 10.59
C ARG A 341 12.30 2.57 10.20
N TYR A 342 12.23 2.99 8.93
CA TYR A 342 12.91 4.19 8.43
C TYR A 342 12.56 5.44 9.25
N LEU A 343 11.28 5.68 9.53
CA LEU A 343 10.86 6.82 10.36
C LEU A 343 11.40 6.72 11.78
N SER A 344 11.41 5.52 12.38
CA SER A 344 11.97 5.34 13.72
C SER A 344 13.45 5.63 13.75
N GLU A 345 14.21 5.22 12.74
CA GLU A 345 15.64 5.50 12.60
C GLU A 345 15.90 7.01 12.46
N LEU A 346 15.10 7.73 11.65
CA LEU A 346 15.19 9.19 11.52
C LEU A 346 14.88 9.92 12.84
N ILE A 347 13.81 9.52 13.53
CA ILE A 347 13.39 10.15 14.80
C ILE A 347 14.44 9.95 15.90
N LEU A 348 15.12 8.81 15.89
CA LEU A 348 16.16 8.47 16.86
C LEU A 348 17.57 8.94 16.45
N ASP A 349 17.68 9.68 15.34
CA ASP A 349 18.96 10.12 14.77
C ASP A 349 19.95 8.96 14.53
N LEU A 350 19.40 7.82 14.08
CA LEU A 350 20.16 6.63 13.67
C LEU A 350 20.42 6.66 12.16
N MET A 351 21.47 5.95 11.73
CA MET A 351 21.72 5.73 10.31
C MET A 351 20.60 4.85 9.73
N PRO A 352 19.83 5.33 8.74
CA PRO A 352 18.79 4.51 8.14
C PRO A 352 19.32 3.25 7.47
N THR A 353 18.66 2.13 7.71
CA THR A 353 18.99 0.84 7.07
C THR A 353 18.71 0.87 5.56
N LEU A 354 17.64 1.57 5.17
CA LEU A 354 17.30 1.84 3.77
C LEU A 354 17.41 3.35 3.53
N ASP A 355 18.13 3.73 2.48
CA ASP A 355 18.13 5.13 2.06
C ASP A 355 16.85 5.44 1.25
N LEU A 356 15.89 6.07 1.91
CA LEU A 356 14.64 6.54 1.30
C LEU A 356 14.61 8.07 1.20
N SER A 357 15.75 8.74 1.26
CA SER A 357 15.87 10.20 1.26
C SER A 357 15.27 10.85 -0.01
N ARG A 358 15.31 10.17 -1.16
CA ARG A 358 14.66 10.62 -2.40
C ARG A 358 13.12 10.71 -2.28
N LEU A 359 12.51 9.94 -1.39
CA LEU A 359 11.08 10.02 -1.08
C LEU A 359 10.77 11.07 0.00
N GLY A 360 11.77 11.84 0.41
CA GLY A 360 11.69 12.83 1.49
C GLY A 360 10.79 14.04 1.17
N CYS A 361 10.36 14.74 2.23
CA CYS A 361 9.46 15.89 2.14
C CYS A 361 10.03 17.05 1.30
N ARG A 362 11.37 17.20 1.23
CA ARG A 362 12.03 18.31 0.50
C ARG A 362 11.66 18.35 -0.97
N ARG A 363 11.49 17.17 -1.63
CA ARG A 363 11.12 17.12 -3.05
C ARG A 363 9.74 17.72 -3.34
N VAL A 364 8.83 17.66 -2.36
CA VAL A 364 7.49 18.25 -2.48
C VAL A 364 7.60 19.78 -2.55
N LEU A 365 8.41 20.38 -1.67
CA LEU A 365 8.66 21.82 -1.69
C LEU A 365 9.38 22.29 -2.93
N ALA A 366 10.32 21.50 -3.43
CA ALA A 366 11.10 21.78 -4.64
C ALA A 366 10.29 21.49 -5.94
N ASN A 367 9.14 20.83 -5.83
CA ASN A 367 8.37 20.32 -6.97
C ASN A 367 9.21 19.40 -7.88
N GLU A 368 10.00 18.52 -7.25
CA GLU A 368 10.88 17.56 -7.91
C GLU A 368 10.26 16.15 -7.82
N PRO A 369 9.52 15.70 -8.85
CA PRO A 369 8.89 14.39 -8.84
C PRO A 369 9.94 13.28 -8.96
N VAL A 370 9.73 12.20 -8.20
CA VAL A 370 10.45 10.95 -8.32
C VAL A 370 9.51 9.96 -9.01
N ASN A 371 9.48 10.00 -10.33
CA ASN A 371 8.57 9.14 -11.09
C ASN A 371 9.09 7.71 -11.12
N GLU A 372 8.20 6.76 -10.97
CA GLU A 372 8.41 5.45 -11.57
C GLU A 372 8.30 5.62 -13.08
N ASP A 373 9.27 5.10 -13.85
CA ASP A 373 9.19 5.10 -15.30
C ASP A 373 7.84 4.56 -15.78
N ALA A 374 7.42 4.85 -17.02
CA ALA A 374 6.09 4.71 -17.61
C ALA A 374 5.29 3.40 -17.32
N ARG A 375 5.75 2.61 -16.38
CA ARG A 375 5.30 1.30 -15.93
C ARG A 375 4.45 1.34 -14.68
N ARG A 376 3.75 2.43 -14.44
CA ARG A 376 2.75 2.40 -13.38
C ARG A 376 1.78 1.25 -13.64
N LEU A 377 2.17 0.12 -13.13
CA LEU A 377 1.32 -1.00 -12.91
C LEU A 377 0.54 -0.69 -11.63
N ILE A 378 -0.58 0.06 -11.79
CA ILE A 378 -1.58 0.39 -10.76
C ILE A 378 -1.15 1.49 -9.80
#